data_532d95d36ec4fbc410ad5eded8c2f26d
#
_entry.id   532d95d36ec4fbc410ad5eded8c2f26d
#
_cell.length_a   1.000
_cell.length_b   1.000
_cell.length_c   1.000
_cell.angle_alpha   90.00
_cell.angle_beta   90.00
_cell.angle_gamma   90.00
#
_symmetry.space_group_name_H-M   'P 1'
#
loop_
_entity.id
_entity.type
_entity.pdbx_description
1 polymer ?
#
loop_
_entity_poly.entity_id
_entity_poly.type
_entity_poly.pdbx_seq_one_letter_code
_entity_poly.pdbx_strand_id
1 'polypeptide(L)'
;MNTMEATLMHRTLDTNGVSLHVATAGAEGAPLVMLLHGFPEYWGAWRQQVQPLVDAGWRVAVPDQRGYGESQKPEGTGAYTLDTLADDVMGIAQALGAPRFCLVGHDWGGMVAWHLAAREPAAVERLAILNAPHPATFFSYALTHPLQMLRSTYVGFFQLRWIPEALLRANNFALLQAALTHSSRPGTFGEDKLAGYRAAWAEPDALRAMLDWYRAMPLARPRAEKIEAPVRIVWGDADSALEPGLAQAALRYCRNGHVVRLPRASHWLHHEEPDEVNALLVEFLGDGRAAAAAATESRGKNPR
;
A
#
# COMPACT_ATOMS: atom_id res chain seq x y z
N MET A 1 -31.28 -0.65 -7.79
CA MET A 1 -30.63 -1.96 -7.60
C MET A 1 -29.99 -1.91 -6.22
N ASN A 2 -30.45 -2.77 -5.28
CA ASN A 2 -29.77 -2.88 -3.98
C ASN A 2 -28.38 -3.49 -4.24
N THR A 3 -27.34 -2.69 -4.25
CA THR A 3 -25.97 -3.20 -4.18
C THR A 3 -25.82 -3.81 -2.79
N MET A 4 -25.72 -5.14 -2.72
CA MET A 4 -25.34 -5.81 -1.47
C MET A 4 -23.92 -5.34 -1.14
N GLU A 5 -23.78 -4.71 0.01
CA GLU A 5 -22.47 -4.29 0.51
C GLU A 5 -21.55 -5.52 0.62
N ALA A 6 -20.32 -5.43 0.08
CA ALA A 6 -19.40 -6.56 0.09
C ALA A 6 -19.07 -6.94 1.52
N THR A 7 -19.41 -8.17 1.90
CA THR A 7 -19.07 -8.69 3.22
C THR A 7 -17.56 -8.89 3.30
N LEU A 8 -16.92 -8.13 4.17
CA LEU A 8 -15.51 -8.31 4.50
C LEU A 8 -15.36 -9.55 5.40
N MET A 9 -14.51 -10.46 5.00
CA MET A 9 -14.10 -11.61 5.80
C MET A 9 -12.68 -11.36 6.34
N HIS A 10 -12.52 -11.41 7.65
CA HIS A 10 -11.24 -11.27 8.32
C HIS A 10 -10.60 -12.64 8.51
N ARG A 11 -9.35 -12.78 8.12
CA ARG A 11 -8.60 -14.03 8.18
C ARG A 11 -7.21 -13.76 8.75
N THR A 12 -6.67 -14.73 9.48
CA THR A 12 -5.25 -14.76 9.82
C THR A 12 -4.57 -15.77 8.92
N LEU A 13 -3.52 -15.35 8.24
CA LEU A 13 -2.71 -16.19 7.34
C LEU A 13 -1.30 -16.31 7.90
N ASP A 14 -0.87 -17.56 8.14
CA ASP A 14 0.51 -17.83 8.54
C ASP A 14 1.37 -17.97 7.29
N THR A 15 2.28 -17.04 7.09
CA THR A 15 3.17 -16.99 5.94
C THR A 15 4.46 -16.27 6.26
N ASN A 16 5.55 -16.62 5.59
CA ASN A 16 6.87 -15.98 5.76
C ASN A 16 7.31 -15.84 7.23
N GLY A 17 6.94 -16.84 8.07
CA GLY A 17 7.29 -16.89 9.50
C GLY A 17 6.53 -15.91 10.40
N VAL A 18 5.42 -15.34 9.93
CA VAL A 18 4.53 -14.45 10.69
C VAL A 18 3.07 -14.75 10.43
N SER A 19 2.22 -14.39 11.40
CA SER A 19 0.77 -14.39 11.25
C SER A 19 0.31 -13.00 10.80
N LEU A 20 -0.34 -12.93 9.65
CA LEU A 20 -0.83 -11.69 9.05
C LEU A 20 -2.36 -11.66 9.04
N HIS A 21 -2.94 -10.59 9.55
CA HIS A 21 -4.36 -10.31 9.39
C HIS A 21 -4.64 -9.81 7.97
N VAL A 22 -5.66 -10.37 7.32
CA VAL A 22 -6.07 -10.00 5.97
C VAL A 22 -7.59 -9.88 5.88
N ALA A 23 -8.08 -8.71 5.55
CA ALA A 23 -9.48 -8.51 5.18
C ALA A 23 -9.67 -8.88 3.71
N THR A 24 -10.66 -9.73 3.40
CA THR A 24 -10.93 -10.20 2.04
C THR A 24 -12.40 -9.98 1.66
N ALA A 25 -12.64 -9.70 0.38
CA ALA A 25 -14.00 -9.58 -0.17
C ALA A 25 -14.03 -10.07 -1.62
N GLY A 26 -15.23 -10.35 -2.13
CA GLY A 26 -15.44 -10.85 -3.49
C GLY A 26 -15.38 -12.38 -3.60
N ALA A 27 -15.64 -12.90 -4.79
CA ALA A 27 -15.73 -14.34 -5.03
C ALA A 27 -14.35 -15.02 -4.94
N GLU A 28 -14.24 -16.19 -4.28
CA GLU A 28 -12.96 -16.89 -4.10
C GLU A 28 -12.26 -17.28 -5.42
N GLY A 29 -13.00 -17.57 -6.48
CA GLY A 29 -12.44 -17.89 -7.80
C GLY A 29 -12.14 -16.68 -8.69
N ALA A 30 -12.45 -15.45 -8.24
CA ALA A 30 -12.15 -14.25 -9.00
C ALA A 30 -10.66 -13.89 -8.95
N PRO A 31 -10.15 -13.17 -9.99
CA PRO A 31 -8.78 -12.71 -9.98
C PRO A 31 -8.52 -11.77 -8.79
N LEU A 32 -7.32 -11.86 -8.23
CA LEU A 32 -6.96 -11.16 -7.01
C LEU A 32 -6.42 -9.76 -7.32
N VAL A 33 -6.89 -8.77 -6.57
CA VAL A 33 -6.22 -7.50 -6.36
C VAL A 33 -5.87 -7.33 -4.89
N MET A 34 -4.62 -6.99 -4.59
CA MET A 34 -4.14 -6.74 -3.23
C MET A 34 -3.88 -5.26 -3.02
N LEU A 35 -4.35 -4.70 -1.90
CA LEU A 35 -4.24 -3.29 -1.56
C LEU A 35 -3.34 -3.12 -0.33
N LEU A 36 -2.20 -2.46 -0.50
CA LEU A 36 -1.20 -2.25 0.55
C LEU A 36 -1.26 -0.81 1.07
N HIS A 37 -1.56 -0.65 2.35
CA HIS A 37 -1.62 0.64 3.03
C HIS A 37 -0.23 1.20 3.38
N GLY A 38 -0.18 2.48 3.75
CA GLY A 38 1.03 3.16 4.20
C GLY A 38 1.13 3.38 5.71
N PHE A 39 2.01 4.29 6.09
CA PHE A 39 2.17 4.76 7.47
C PHE A 39 1.33 6.03 7.70
N PRO A 40 0.63 6.15 8.81
CA PRO A 40 0.48 5.20 9.91
C PRO A 40 -0.87 4.45 9.85
N GLU A 41 -1.19 3.90 8.69
CA GLU A 41 -2.49 3.32 8.38
C GLU A 41 -2.61 1.83 8.81
N TYR A 42 -3.72 1.20 8.43
CA TYR A 42 -4.05 -0.21 8.61
C TYR A 42 -5.01 -0.64 7.49
N TRP A 43 -5.45 -1.89 7.44
CA TRP A 43 -6.35 -2.38 6.38
C TRP A 43 -7.57 -1.47 6.12
N GLY A 44 -8.07 -0.82 7.17
CA GLY A 44 -9.24 0.06 7.10
C GLY A 44 -9.07 1.30 6.22
N ALA A 45 -7.85 1.64 5.82
CA ALA A 45 -7.56 2.72 4.87
C ALA A 45 -8.25 2.50 3.52
N TRP A 46 -8.42 1.25 3.12
CA TRP A 46 -8.94 0.85 1.82
C TRP A 46 -10.45 0.56 1.78
N ARG A 47 -11.18 0.81 2.88
CA ARG A 47 -12.62 0.49 2.96
C ARG A 47 -13.44 1.05 1.81
N GLN A 48 -13.14 2.26 1.33
CA GLN A 48 -13.86 2.92 0.24
C GLN A 48 -13.52 2.36 -1.15
N GLN A 49 -12.44 1.60 -1.29
CA GLN A 49 -11.99 0.98 -2.54
C GLN A 49 -12.50 -0.46 -2.70
N VAL A 50 -12.83 -1.14 -1.61
CA VAL A 50 -13.20 -2.56 -1.62
C VAL A 50 -14.44 -2.81 -2.47
N GLN A 51 -15.56 -2.12 -2.18
CA GLN A 51 -16.83 -2.37 -2.87
C GLN A 51 -16.75 -2.13 -4.39
N PRO A 52 -16.20 -1.00 -4.88
CA PRO A 52 -16.07 -0.75 -6.32
C PRO A 52 -15.24 -1.82 -7.05
N LEU A 53 -14.21 -2.35 -6.42
CA LEU A 53 -13.39 -3.41 -7.00
C LEU A 53 -14.12 -4.75 -7.01
N VAL A 54 -14.88 -5.06 -5.97
CA VAL A 54 -15.74 -6.27 -5.94
C VAL A 54 -16.82 -6.17 -7.01
N ASP A 55 -17.45 -5.02 -7.18
CA ASP A 55 -18.47 -4.80 -8.21
C ASP A 55 -17.89 -4.96 -9.63
N ALA A 56 -16.62 -4.57 -9.81
CA ALA A 56 -15.86 -4.81 -11.03
C ALA A 56 -15.39 -6.27 -11.20
N GLY A 57 -15.77 -7.18 -10.31
CA GLY A 57 -15.51 -8.61 -10.41
C GLY A 57 -14.18 -9.08 -9.85
N TRP A 58 -13.50 -8.26 -9.04
CA TRP A 58 -12.26 -8.63 -8.38
C TRP A 58 -12.50 -9.32 -7.03
N ARG A 59 -11.62 -10.26 -6.70
CA ARG A 59 -11.38 -10.64 -5.30
C ARG A 59 -10.38 -9.67 -4.72
N VAL A 60 -10.74 -9.03 -3.62
CA VAL A 60 -9.92 -8.00 -2.96
C VAL A 60 -9.31 -8.60 -1.70
N ALA A 61 -8.01 -8.36 -1.49
CA ALA A 61 -7.32 -8.66 -0.24
C ALA A 61 -6.62 -7.40 0.29
N VAL A 62 -6.85 -7.10 1.55
CA VAL A 62 -6.30 -5.92 2.23
C VAL A 62 -5.63 -6.38 3.52
N PRO A 63 -4.32 -6.63 3.51
CA PRO A 63 -3.61 -6.99 4.73
C PRO A 63 -3.42 -5.81 5.67
N ASP A 64 -3.44 -6.06 6.98
CA ASP A 64 -2.57 -5.32 7.87
C ASP A 64 -1.15 -5.79 7.59
N GLN A 65 -0.31 -4.93 7.05
CA GLN A 65 1.05 -5.32 6.73
C GLN A 65 1.83 -5.65 8.01
N ARG A 66 2.90 -6.43 7.91
CA ARG A 66 3.76 -6.82 9.03
C ARG A 66 4.06 -5.62 9.94
N GLY A 67 3.76 -5.75 11.24
CA GLY A 67 3.97 -4.67 12.19
C GLY A 67 2.80 -3.72 12.40
N TYR A 68 1.73 -3.84 11.61
CA TYR A 68 0.55 -2.99 11.68
C TYR A 68 -0.68 -3.75 12.18
N GLY A 69 -1.65 -3.01 12.70
CA GLY A 69 -2.97 -3.51 13.09
C GLY A 69 -2.92 -4.82 13.89
N GLU A 70 -3.67 -5.82 13.45
CA GLU A 70 -3.73 -7.14 14.08
C GLU A 70 -2.61 -8.10 13.63
N SER A 71 -1.81 -7.72 12.64
CA SER A 71 -0.68 -8.54 12.17
C SER A 71 0.45 -8.61 13.18
N GLN A 72 1.20 -9.71 13.16
CA GLN A 72 2.33 -9.93 14.05
C GLN A 72 3.42 -8.87 13.87
N LYS A 73 4.09 -8.55 14.96
CA LYS A 73 5.07 -7.47 15.10
C LYS A 73 6.43 -8.01 15.56
N PRO A 74 7.17 -8.73 14.67
CA PRO A 74 8.47 -9.30 15.02
C PRO A 74 9.43 -8.27 15.56
N GLU A 75 10.35 -8.71 16.40
CA GLU A 75 11.43 -7.86 16.88
C GLU A 75 12.57 -7.75 15.87
N GLY A 76 13.27 -6.63 15.94
CA GLY A 76 14.46 -6.37 15.13
C GLY A 76 14.16 -5.73 13.78
N THR A 77 14.91 -4.69 13.50
CA THR A 77 14.78 -3.87 12.27
C THR A 77 14.94 -4.70 10.99
N GLY A 78 15.76 -5.76 11.01
CA GLY A 78 15.95 -6.66 9.86
C GLY A 78 14.68 -7.40 9.43
N ALA A 79 13.67 -7.51 10.30
CA ALA A 79 12.39 -8.12 9.98
C ALA A 79 11.50 -7.25 9.07
N TYR A 80 11.90 -6.01 8.79
CA TYR A 80 11.09 -5.00 8.06
C TYR A 80 11.79 -4.51 6.78
N THR A 81 12.69 -5.30 6.21
CA THR A 81 13.31 -4.99 4.91
C THR A 81 12.30 -5.13 3.78
N LEU A 82 12.49 -4.39 2.68
CA LEU A 82 11.60 -4.48 1.51
C LEU A 82 11.50 -5.91 0.95
N ASP A 83 12.58 -6.68 1.00
CA ASP A 83 12.55 -8.09 0.58
C ASP A 83 11.62 -8.91 1.47
N THR A 84 11.73 -8.78 2.80
CA THR A 84 10.87 -9.47 3.76
C THR A 84 9.40 -9.09 3.59
N LEU A 85 9.12 -7.79 3.41
CA LEU A 85 7.76 -7.29 3.22
C LEU A 85 7.15 -7.74 1.89
N ALA A 86 7.97 -7.83 0.84
CA ALA A 86 7.56 -8.38 -0.45
C ALA A 86 7.28 -9.89 -0.35
N ASP A 87 8.06 -10.64 0.45
CA ASP A 87 7.80 -12.07 0.71
C ASP A 87 6.47 -12.28 1.45
N ASP A 88 6.07 -11.38 2.33
CA ASP A 88 4.76 -11.42 2.97
C ASP A 88 3.63 -11.31 1.94
N VAL A 89 3.74 -10.36 1.00
CA VAL A 89 2.75 -10.18 -0.07
C VAL A 89 2.66 -11.43 -0.95
N MET A 90 3.80 -12.01 -1.33
CA MET A 90 3.85 -13.26 -2.09
C MET A 90 3.22 -14.42 -1.32
N GLY A 91 3.50 -14.51 -0.02
CA GLY A 91 2.93 -15.54 0.84
C GLY A 91 1.41 -15.42 1.00
N ILE A 92 0.89 -14.20 1.13
CA ILE A 92 -0.57 -13.94 1.13
C ILE A 92 -1.18 -14.39 -0.20
N ALA A 93 -0.58 -13.99 -1.34
CA ALA A 93 -1.06 -14.37 -2.66
C ALA A 93 -1.08 -15.90 -2.84
N GLN A 94 -0.04 -16.60 -2.38
CA GLN A 94 0.04 -18.06 -2.40
C GLN A 94 -1.05 -18.71 -1.53
N ALA A 95 -1.23 -18.23 -0.29
CA ALA A 95 -2.26 -18.73 0.63
C ALA A 95 -3.68 -18.53 0.10
N LEU A 96 -3.90 -17.48 -0.69
CA LEU A 96 -5.16 -17.19 -1.37
C LEU A 96 -5.30 -17.92 -2.73
N GLY A 97 -4.32 -18.73 -3.14
CA GLY A 97 -4.34 -19.48 -4.40
C GLY A 97 -4.18 -18.63 -5.65
N ALA A 98 -3.58 -17.45 -5.55
CA ALA A 98 -3.44 -16.48 -6.63
C ALA A 98 -1.95 -16.24 -6.97
N PRO A 99 -1.30 -17.11 -7.75
CA PRO A 99 0.12 -16.96 -8.10
C PRO A 99 0.40 -15.74 -8.98
N ARG A 100 -0.64 -15.17 -9.58
CA ARG A 100 -0.62 -13.92 -10.32
C ARG A 100 -1.73 -13.03 -9.82
N PHE A 101 -1.45 -11.75 -9.64
CA PHE A 101 -2.40 -10.80 -9.08
C PHE A 101 -2.10 -9.36 -9.50
N CYS A 102 -3.10 -8.49 -9.35
CA CYS A 102 -2.90 -7.05 -9.44
C CYS A 102 -2.53 -6.49 -8.07
N LEU A 103 -1.70 -5.45 -8.08
CA LEU A 103 -1.18 -4.85 -6.85
C LEU A 103 -1.43 -3.34 -6.84
N VAL A 104 -1.96 -2.86 -5.73
CA VAL A 104 -2.17 -1.43 -5.47
C VAL A 104 -1.45 -1.08 -4.18
N GLY A 105 -0.67 -0.01 -4.17
CA GLY A 105 0.04 0.41 -2.96
C GLY A 105 0.01 1.91 -2.76
N HIS A 106 -0.18 2.33 -1.51
CA HIS A 106 -0.10 3.71 -1.06
C HIS A 106 1.08 3.88 -0.11
N ASP A 107 1.82 4.99 -0.21
CA ASP A 107 2.94 5.35 0.68
C ASP A 107 3.93 4.18 0.86
N TRP A 108 4.18 3.69 2.08
CA TRP A 108 5.02 2.51 2.31
C TRP A 108 4.55 1.26 1.59
N GLY A 109 3.22 1.03 1.53
CA GLY A 109 2.67 -0.06 0.74
C GLY A 109 2.98 0.07 -0.75
N GLY A 110 3.07 1.30 -1.25
CA GLY A 110 3.54 1.60 -2.59
C GLY A 110 5.03 1.28 -2.79
N MET A 111 5.87 1.57 -1.78
CA MET A 111 7.29 1.20 -1.83
C MET A 111 7.49 -0.33 -1.88
N VAL A 112 6.73 -1.08 -1.10
CA VAL A 112 6.71 -2.56 -1.16
C VAL A 112 6.22 -3.03 -2.52
N ALA A 113 5.15 -2.43 -3.04
CA ALA A 113 4.58 -2.78 -4.33
C ALA A 113 5.55 -2.54 -5.51
N TRP A 114 6.26 -1.40 -5.52
CA TRP A 114 7.33 -1.13 -6.46
C TRP A 114 8.42 -2.19 -6.42
N HIS A 115 8.91 -2.50 -5.21
CA HIS A 115 9.98 -3.46 -5.00
C HIS A 115 9.58 -4.86 -5.45
N LEU A 116 8.37 -5.29 -5.07
CA LEU A 116 7.84 -6.61 -5.46
C LEU A 116 7.69 -6.73 -6.97
N ALA A 117 7.10 -5.73 -7.64
CA ALA A 117 6.89 -5.78 -9.09
C ALA A 117 8.20 -5.83 -9.89
N ALA A 118 9.28 -5.22 -9.38
CA ALA A 118 10.61 -5.33 -9.97
C ALA A 118 11.25 -6.71 -9.70
N ARG A 119 11.01 -7.29 -8.52
CA ARG A 119 11.60 -8.56 -8.10
C ARG A 119 10.88 -9.78 -8.69
N GLU A 120 9.56 -9.72 -8.75
CA GLU A 120 8.69 -10.83 -9.16
C GLU A 120 7.81 -10.46 -10.37
N PRO A 121 8.42 -10.18 -11.53
CA PRO A 121 7.67 -9.69 -12.70
C PRO A 121 6.64 -10.68 -13.24
N ALA A 122 6.80 -11.98 -12.95
CA ALA A 122 5.85 -13.01 -13.35
C ALA A 122 4.58 -13.04 -12.47
N ALA A 123 4.63 -12.49 -11.25
CA ALA A 123 3.54 -12.53 -10.28
C ALA A 123 2.62 -11.30 -10.41
N VAL A 124 3.16 -10.13 -10.71
CA VAL A 124 2.40 -8.86 -10.77
C VAL A 124 1.88 -8.61 -12.17
N GLU A 125 0.56 -8.64 -12.35
CA GLU A 125 -0.09 -8.42 -13.65
C GLU A 125 -0.25 -6.94 -13.99
N ARG A 126 -0.61 -6.12 -13.02
CA ARG A 126 -0.75 -4.66 -13.10
C ARG A 126 -0.36 -4.04 -11.76
N LEU A 127 0.26 -2.88 -11.81
CA LEU A 127 0.71 -2.16 -10.62
C LEU A 127 0.11 -0.75 -10.58
N ALA A 128 -0.69 -0.45 -9.55
CA ALA A 128 -1.16 0.91 -9.29
C ALA A 128 -0.48 1.47 -8.03
N ILE A 129 0.03 2.68 -8.13
CA ILE A 129 0.77 3.35 -7.06
C ILE A 129 0.09 4.68 -6.74
N LEU A 130 -0.23 4.88 -5.47
CA LEU A 130 -0.83 6.09 -4.94
C LEU A 130 0.17 6.80 -4.04
N ASN A 131 0.57 8.02 -4.38
CA ASN A 131 1.51 8.87 -3.63
C ASN A 131 2.66 8.09 -2.96
N ALA A 132 3.39 7.31 -3.74
CA ALA A 132 4.55 6.58 -3.25
C ALA A 132 5.73 6.70 -4.24
N PRO A 133 6.91 7.12 -3.76
CA PRO A 133 8.08 7.18 -4.60
C PRO A 133 8.61 5.78 -4.94
N HIS A 134 9.25 5.65 -6.08
CA HIS A 134 10.02 4.43 -6.35
C HIS A 134 11.23 4.36 -5.39
N PRO A 135 11.47 3.23 -4.69
CA PRO A 135 12.52 3.13 -3.67
C PRO A 135 13.91 3.57 -4.16
N ALA A 136 14.27 3.24 -5.41
CA ALA A 136 15.56 3.64 -5.99
C ALA A 136 15.66 5.13 -6.35
N THR A 137 14.56 5.90 -6.33
CA THR A 137 14.58 7.33 -6.61
C THR A 137 14.58 8.19 -5.35
N PHE A 138 13.96 7.73 -4.28
CA PHE A 138 13.63 8.56 -3.13
C PHE A 138 14.85 9.33 -2.58
N PHE A 139 15.91 8.61 -2.22
CA PHE A 139 17.10 9.24 -1.65
C PHE A 139 17.84 10.12 -2.65
N SER A 140 18.03 9.64 -3.89
CA SER A 140 18.73 10.43 -4.92
C SER A 140 17.97 11.70 -5.29
N TYR A 141 16.65 11.65 -5.28
CA TYR A 141 15.78 12.80 -5.49
C TYR A 141 15.92 13.81 -4.34
N ALA A 142 15.80 13.35 -3.10
CA ALA A 142 15.92 14.22 -1.92
C ALA A 142 17.27 14.95 -1.86
N LEU A 143 18.38 14.31 -2.25
CA LEU A 143 19.69 14.95 -2.28
C LEU A 143 19.79 16.12 -3.27
N THR A 144 18.99 16.14 -4.32
CA THR A 144 18.99 17.18 -5.35
C THR A 144 17.81 18.15 -5.24
N HIS A 145 16.86 17.88 -4.33
CA HIS A 145 15.64 18.68 -4.12
C HIS A 145 15.53 19.08 -2.64
N PRO A 146 16.03 20.30 -2.28
CA PRO A 146 16.09 20.74 -0.88
C PRO A 146 14.74 20.73 -0.15
N LEU A 147 13.66 21.02 -0.86
CA LEU A 147 12.32 20.96 -0.27
C LEU A 147 11.94 19.54 0.11
N GLN A 148 12.20 18.55 -0.75
CA GLN A 148 11.97 17.13 -0.40
C GLN A 148 12.85 16.70 0.78
N MET A 149 14.10 17.13 0.82
CA MET A 149 14.97 16.84 1.96
C MET A 149 14.38 17.39 3.27
N LEU A 150 13.88 18.63 3.25
CA LEU A 150 13.22 19.23 4.40
C LEU A 150 11.97 18.47 4.82
N ARG A 151 11.11 18.11 3.86
CA ARG A 151 9.89 17.31 4.11
C ARG A 151 10.18 15.93 4.66
N SER A 152 11.37 15.38 4.36
CA SER A 152 11.80 14.04 4.80
C SER A 152 12.54 14.00 6.13
N THR A 153 12.68 15.14 6.85
CA THR A 153 13.43 15.21 8.12
C THR A 153 12.87 14.29 9.20
N TYR A 154 11.57 14.00 9.18
CA TYR A 154 10.95 13.05 10.11
C TYR A 154 11.51 11.62 9.99
N VAL A 155 12.01 11.23 8.80
CA VAL A 155 12.67 9.94 8.59
C VAL A 155 13.91 9.80 9.46
N GLY A 156 14.70 10.91 9.56
CA GLY A 156 15.84 10.98 10.46
C GLY A 156 15.45 10.91 11.94
N PHE A 157 14.36 11.59 12.32
CA PHE A 157 13.83 11.52 13.68
C PHE A 157 13.39 10.10 14.05
N PHE A 158 12.77 9.37 13.14
CA PHE A 158 12.31 7.99 13.36
C PHE A 158 13.46 6.96 13.47
N GLN A 159 14.71 7.32 13.14
CA GLN A 159 15.86 6.46 13.42
C GLN A 159 16.19 6.36 14.91
N LEU A 160 15.77 7.34 15.72
CA LEU A 160 15.93 7.28 17.17
C LEU A 160 15.06 6.18 17.75
N ARG A 161 15.48 5.61 18.89
CA ARG A 161 14.71 4.58 19.61
C ARG A 161 14.07 5.18 20.85
N TRP A 162 12.89 4.69 21.20
CA TRP A 162 12.05 5.02 22.35
C TRP A 162 11.48 6.46 22.33
N ILE A 163 12.23 7.46 21.87
CA ILE A 163 11.76 8.85 21.87
C ILE A 163 10.59 9.05 20.89
N PRO A 164 10.68 8.62 19.60
CA PRO A 164 9.54 8.73 18.69
C PRO A 164 8.33 7.94 19.18
N GLU A 165 8.51 6.70 19.68
CA GLU A 165 7.43 5.88 20.20
C GLU A 165 6.71 6.56 21.38
N ALA A 166 7.46 7.11 22.32
CA ALA A 166 6.90 7.81 23.49
C ALA A 166 6.10 9.05 23.07
N LEU A 167 6.64 9.85 22.16
CA LEU A 167 5.98 11.06 21.66
C LEU A 167 4.72 10.72 20.84
N LEU A 168 4.79 9.72 19.97
CA LEU A 168 3.65 9.30 19.16
C LEU A 168 2.54 8.67 20.00
N ARG A 169 2.88 8.00 21.12
CA ARG A 169 1.90 7.44 22.06
C ARG A 169 1.25 8.50 22.95
N ALA A 170 1.93 9.62 23.18
CA ALA A 170 1.48 10.64 24.11
C ALA A 170 0.09 11.21 23.73
N ASN A 171 -0.68 11.61 24.76
CA ASN A 171 -1.99 12.26 24.59
C ASN A 171 -2.91 11.50 23.64
N ASN A 172 -3.04 10.19 23.84
CA ASN A 172 -3.88 9.33 22.99
C ASN A 172 -3.54 9.44 21.49
N PHE A 173 -2.25 9.35 21.16
CA PHE A 173 -1.72 9.42 19.79
C PHE A 173 -1.97 10.77 19.08
N ALA A 174 -2.01 11.88 19.84
CA ALA A 174 -2.35 13.19 19.30
C ALA A 174 -1.47 13.60 18.10
N LEU A 175 -0.18 13.27 18.10
CA LEU A 175 0.72 13.59 16.97
C LEU A 175 0.38 12.79 15.70
N LEU A 176 0.01 11.51 15.82
CA LEU A 176 -0.42 10.72 14.67
C LEU A 176 -1.76 11.20 14.13
N GLN A 177 -2.71 11.52 15.02
CA GLN A 177 -3.98 12.13 14.63
C GLN A 177 -3.77 13.47 13.92
N ALA A 178 -2.88 14.32 14.45
CA ALA A 178 -2.53 15.59 13.84
C ALA A 178 -1.84 15.39 12.47
N ALA A 179 -0.97 14.39 12.34
CA ALA A 179 -0.36 14.06 11.07
C ALA A 179 -1.40 13.72 9.99
N LEU A 180 -2.42 12.93 10.32
CA LEU A 180 -3.52 12.62 9.40
C LEU A 180 -4.38 13.87 9.08
N THR A 181 -4.83 14.59 10.11
CA THR A 181 -5.84 15.66 9.95
C THR A 181 -5.26 16.94 9.38
N HIS A 182 -4.00 17.30 9.68
CA HIS A 182 -3.38 18.53 9.18
C HIS A 182 -2.74 18.38 7.80
N SER A 183 -2.41 17.14 7.37
CA SER A 183 -1.88 16.89 6.04
C SER A 183 -2.93 16.45 5.03
N SER A 184 -4.18 16.34 5.45
CA SER A 184 -5.35 16.05 4.61
C SER A 184 -6.29 17.26 4.48
N ARG A 185 -7.22 17.17 3.55
CA ARG A 185 -8.31 18.14 3.46
C ARG A 185 -9.20 18.08 4.71
N PRO A 186 -9.73 19.22 5.17
CA PRO A 186 -10.63 19.24 6.32
C PRO A 186 -11.79 18.24 6.16
N GLY A 187 -12.07 17.46 7.21
CA GLY A 187 -13.15 16.48 7.22
C GLY A 187 -12.81 15.10 6.67
N THR A 188 -11.63 14.89 6.09
CA THR A 188 -11.19 13.60 5.56
C THR A 188 -11.13 12.51 6.63
N PHE A 189 -10.57 12.84 7.79
CA PHE A 189 -10.46 11.95 8.95
C PHE A 189 -11.39 12.42 10.07
N GLY A 190 -12.65 12.01 10.03
CA GLY A 190 -13.61 12.20 11.11
C GLY A 190 -13.32 11.26 12.30
N GLU A 191 -14.02 11.50 13.43
CA GLU A 191 -13.81 10.75 14.67
C GLU A 191 -13.99 9.23 14.49
N ASP A 192 -14.95 8.79 13.69
CA ASP A 192 -15.19 7.38 13.43
C ASP A 192 -13.99 6.70 12.75
N LYS A 193 -13.37 7.37 11.76
CA LYS A 193 -12.14 6.89 11.14
C LYS A 193 -10.99 6.89 12.14
N LEU A 194 -10.79 8.00 12.86
CA LEU A 194 -9.71 8.15 13.83
C LEU A 194 -9.80 7.13 14.97
N ALA A 195 -11.00 6.72 15.38
CA ALA A 195 -11.18 5.66 16.38
C ALA A 195 -10.56 4.33 15.92
N GLY A 196 -10.76 3.95 14.65
CA GLY A 196 -10.14 2.75 14.07
C GLY A 196 -8.62 2.85 14.03
N TYR A 197 -8.08 4.00 13.62
CA TYR A 197 -6.63 4.24 13.62
C TYR A 197 -6.03 4.18 15.03
N ARG A 198 -6.66 4.81 16.02
CA ARG A 198 -6.22 4.73 17.43
C ARG A 198 -6.20 3.30 17.95
N ALA A 199 -7.21 2.50 17.60
CA ALA A 199 -7.25 1.08 17.96
C ALA A 199 -6.06 0.32 17.35
N ALA A 200 -5.78 0.51 16.07
CA ALA A 200 -4.64 -0.12 15.39
C ALA A 200 -3.28 0.32 15.98
N TRP A 201 -3.12 1.59 16.35
CA TRP A 201 -1.89 2.09 16.97
C TRP A 201 -1.71 1.66 18.42
N ALA A 202 -2.82 1.35 19.11
CA ALA A 202 -2.81 0.89 20.51
C ALA A 202 -2.41 -0.58 20.64
N GLU A 203 -2.42 -1.34 19.55
CA GLU A 203 -1.96 -2.73 19.54
C GLU A 203 -0.54 -2.84 20.15
N PRO A 204 -0.25 -3.88 20.91
CA PRO A 204 1.07 -4.10 21.49
C PRO A 204 2.15 -4.02 20.40
N ASP A 205 3.24 -3.31 20.70
CA ASP A 205 4.40 -3.10 19.81
C ASP A 205 4.13 -2.40 18.46
N ALA A 206 2.91 -1.96 18.18
CA ALA A 206 2.57 -1.35 16.88
C ALA A 206 3.48 -0.16 16.53
N LEU A 207 3.64 0.80 17.45
CA LEU A 207 4.47 1.98 17.19
C LEU A 207 5.93 1.61 16.90
N ARG A 208 6.51 0.68 17.68
CA ARG A 208 7.88 0.20 17.45
C ARG A 208 7.98 -0.43 16.06
N ALA A 209 7.08 -1.34 15.74
CA ALA A 209 7.09 -2.09 14.49
C ALA A 209 6.90 -1.18 13.27
N MET A 210 5.95 -0.23 13.32
CA MET A 210 5.74 0.77 12.28
C MET A 210 6.99 1.62 12.05
N LEU A 211 7.68 2.03 13.13
CA LEU A 211 8.91 2.82 13.02
C LEU A 211 10.10 1.97 12.55
N ASP A 212 10.11 0.67 12.80
CA ASP A 212 11.16 -0.22 12.31
C ASP A 212 11.16 -0.34 10.77
N TRP A 213 10.08 -0.03 10.07
CA TRP A 213 10.06 0.14 8.61
C TRP A 213 11.01 1.27 8.17
N TYR A 214 10.96 2.42 8.85
CA TYR A 214 11.87 3.53 8.58
C TYR A 214 13.30 3.21 8.98
N ARG A 215 13.50 2.50 10.09
CA ARG A 215 14.82 2.06 10.57
C ARG A 215 15.45 1.01 9.67
N ALA A 216 14.63 0.25 8.93
CA ALA A 216 15.11 -0.72 7.94
C ALA A 216 15.53 -0.07 6.62
N MET A 217 15.18 1.19 6.34
CA MET A 217 15.56 1.87 5.08
C MET A 217 17.06 1.81 4.76
N PRO A 218 17.98 2.01 5.71
CA PRO A 218 19.42 1.90 5.43
C PRO A 218 19.86 0.48 5.03
N LEU A 219 19.07 -0.55 5.36
CA LEU A 219 19.31 -1.94 4.99
C LEU A 219 18.73 -2.26 3.61
N ALA A 220 17.88 -1.38 3.07
CA ALA A 220 17.20 -1.61 1.80
C ALA A 220 18.19 -1.64 0.64
N ARG A 221 17.99 -2.59 -0.26
CA ARG A 221 18.66 -2.67 -1.56
C ARG A 221 17.61 -2.47 -2.65
N PRO A 222 17.23 -1.21 -2.96
CA PRO A 222 16.18 -0.96 -3.91
C PRO A 222 16.51 -1.56 -5.27
N ARG A 223 15.57 -2.23 -5.87
CA ARG A 223 15.67 -2.75 -7.23
C ARG A 223 15.62 -1.59 -8.21
N ALA A 224 16.49 -1.65 -9.21
CA ALA A 224 16.58 -0.65 -10.28
C ALA A 224 16.16 -1.23 -11.64
N GLU A 225 15.75 -2.49 -11.66
CA GLU A 225 15.24 -3.17 -12.85
C GLU A 225 13.93 -2.54 -13.30
N LYS A 226 13.69 -2.55 -14.60
CA LYS A 226 12.43 -2.04 -15.13
C LYS A 226 11.28 -3.00 -14.85
N ILE A 227 10.19 -2.43 -14.37
CA ILE A 227 8.94 -3.16 -14.14
C ILE A 227 8.30 -3.48 -15.48
N GLU A 228 8.03 -4.76 -15.70
CA GLU A 228 7.45 -5.29 -16.95
C GLU A 228 5.93 -5.09 -16.99
N ALA A 229 5.26 -5.20 -15.85
CA ALA A 229 3.82 -4.98 -15.74
C ALA A 229 3.44 -3.54 -16.12
N PRO A 230 2.26 -3.31 -16.70
CA PRO A 230 1.71 -1.96 -16.82
C PRO A 230 1.63 -1.28 -15.46
N VAL A 231 2.00 0.02 -15.41
CA VAL A 231 2.03 0.81 -14.17
C VAL A 231 1.15 2.05 -14.32
N ARG A 232 0.26 2.27 -13.34
CA ARG A 232 -0.44 3.54 -13.17
C ARG A 232 0.00 4.18 -11.86
N ILE A 233 0.51 5.40 -11.93
CA ILE A 233 0.84 6.22 -10.77
C ILE A 233 -0.28 7.27 -10.65
N VAL A 234 -1.00 7.28 -9.54
CA VAL A 234 -1.98 8.33 -9.21
C VAL A 234 -1.36 9.19 -8.12
N TRP A 235 -1.30 10.50 -8.36
CA TRP A 235 -0.58 11.40 -7.48
C TRP A 235 -1.40 12.62 -7.11
N GLY A 236 -1.62 12.82 -5.82
CA GLY A 236 -2.21 14.04 -5.26
C GLY A 236 -1.15 15.14 -5.18
N ASP A 237 -1.38 16.25 -5.88
CA ASP A 237 -0.40 17.34 -6.03
C ASP A 237 -0.22 18.18 -4.77
N ALA A 238 -1.24 18.17 -3.89
CA ALA A 238 -1.21 18.88 -2.60
C ALA A 238 -0.52 18.07 -1.49
N ASP A 239 0.21 17.00 -1.84
CA ASP A 239 0.98 16.20 -0.88
C ASP A 239 2.04 17.06 -0.18
N SER A 240 1.93 17.14 1.16
CA SER A 240 2.86 17.91 1.99
C SER A 240 4.14 17.16 2.34
N ALA A 241 4.16 15.83 2.19
CA ALA A 241 5.29 14.97 2.51
C ALA A 241 6.16 14.64 1.28
N LEU A 242 5.53 14.45 0.12
CA LEU A 242 6.18 13.96 -1.09
C LEU A 242 5.97 14.91 -2.27
N GLU A 243 7.06 15.35 -2.89
CA GLU A 243 6.98 16.23 -4.06
C GLU A 243 6.47 15.48 -5.30
N PRO A 244 5.61 16.12 -6.09
CA PRO A 244 5.04 15.51 -7.29
C PRO A 244 6.08 15.08 -8.35
N GLY A 245 7.26 15.67 -8.35
CA GLY A 245 8.38 15.27 -9.21
C GLY A 245 8.85 13.83 -9.01
N LEU A 246 8.60 13.25 -7.82
CA LEU A 246 8.88 11.85 -7.53
C LEU A 246 8.08 10.89 -8.41
N ALA A 247 6.81 11.22 -8.73
CA ALA A 247 5.99 10.44 -9.64
C ALA A 247 6.62 10.38 -11.05
N GLN A 248 7.06 11.53 -11.54
CA GLN A 248 7.72 11.60 -12.86
C GLN A 248 9.07 10.88 -12.87
N ALA A 249 9.85 11.01 -11.78
CA ALA A 249 11.12 10.33 -11.65
C ALA A 249 10.98 8.79 -11.60
N ALA A 250 9.85 8.26 -11.11
CA ALA A 250 9.58 6.83 -11.06
C ALA A 250 9.35 6.21 -12.45
N LEU A 251 8.89 6.97 -13.45
CA LEU A 251 8.61 6.46 -14.81
C LEU A 251 9.82 5.83 -15.49
N ARG A 252 11.04 6.24 -15.13
CA ARG A 252 12.27 5.65 -15.69
C ARG A 252 12.44 4.16 -15.36
N TYR A 253 11.73 3.67 -14.32
CA TYR A 253 11.71 2.26 -13.91
C TYR A 253 10.51 1.49 -14.46
N CYS A 254 9.70 2.09 -15.32
CA CYS A 254 8.56 1.44 -15.95
C CYS A 254 8.83 1.18 -17.42
N ARG A 255 8.43 0.02 -17.95
CA ARG A 255 8.34 -0.18 -19.42
C ARG A 255 7.11 0.49 -19.98
N ASN A 256 5.99 0.38 -19.29
CA ASN A 256 4.71 0.98 -19.63
C ASN A 256 4.12 1.65 -18.39
N GLY A 257 4.50 2.91 -18.15
CA GLY A 257 4.08 3.68 -16.99
C GLY A 257 3.33 4.94 -17.39
N HIS A 258 2.25 5.26 -16.67
CA HIS A 258 1.47 6.48 -16.85
C HIS A 258 1.20 7.15 -15.50
N VAL A 259 1.32 8.49 -15.46
CA VAL A 259 1.01 9.31 -14.26
C VAL A 259 -0.30 10.04 -14.48
N VAL A 260 -1.21 9.88 -13.53
CA VAL A 260 -2.44 10.68 -13.39
C VAL A 260 -2.27 11.61 -12.20
N ARG A 261 -2.49 12.90 -12.41
CA ARG A 261 -2.36 13.92 -11.37
C ARG A 261 -3.72 14.34 -10.86
N LEU A 262 -3.87 14.39 -9.53
CA LEU A 262 -5.05 14.90 -8.86
C LEU A 262 -4.70 16.24 -8.17
N PRO A 263 -4.95 17.40 -8.84
CA PRO A 263 -4.40 18.68 -8.40
C PRO A 263 -4.85 19.13 -7.01
N ARG A 264 -6.02 18.66 -6.56
CA ARG A 264 -6.62 19.05 -5.29
C ARG A 264 -6.44 18.03 -4.17
N ALA A 265 -6.03 16.79 -4.51
CA ALA A 265 -5.82 15.75 -3.52
C ALA A 265 -4.45 15.89 -2.87
N SER A 266 -4.41 15.57 -1.57
CA SER A 266 -3.18 15.51 -0.78
C SER A 266 -2.53 14.12 -0.86
N HIS A 267 -1.68 13.80 0.11
CA HIS A 267 -1.14 12.46 0.32
C HIS A 267 -2.23 11.38 0.46
N TRP A 268 -3.38 11.76 1.03
CA TRP A 268 -4.49 10.87 1.39
C TRP A 268 -5.56 10.78 0.29
N LEU A 269 -5.15 10.77 -0.98
CA LEU A 269 -6.03 10.88 -2.14
C LEU A 269 -7.16 9.84 -2.17
N HIS A 270 -6.91 8.61 -1.71
CA HIS A 270 -7.91 7.53 -1.67
C HIS A 270 -8.98 7.73 -0.59
N HIS A 271 -8.71 8.60 0.40
CA HIS A 271 -9.68 9.05 1.38
C HIS A 271 -10.42 10.31 0.95
N GLU A 272 -9.75 11.19 0.19
CA GLU A 272 -10.22 12.53 -0.16
C GLU A 272 -11.03 12.56 -1.46
N GLU A 273 -10.63 11.74 -2.42
CA GLU A 273 -11.26 11.62 -3.75
C GLU A 273 -11.57 10.14 -4.05
N PRO A 274 -12.32 9.44 -3.17
CA PRO A 274 -12.53 8.01 -3.31
C PRO A 274 -13.19 7.64 -4.65
N ASP A 275 -14.15 8.41 -5.12
CA ASP A 275 -14.85 8.12 -6.37
C ASP A 275 -13.92 8.22 -7.58
N GLU A 276 -13.08 9.26 -7.65
CA GLU A 276 -12.12 9.45 -8.72
C GLU A 276 -11.02 8.38 -8.67
N VAL A 277 -10.49 8.09 -7.49
CA VAL A 277 -9.49 7.02 -7.31
C VAL A 277 -10.09 5.67 -7.69
N ASN A 278 -11.32 5.37 -7.29
CA ASN A 278 -12.01 4.13 -7.63
C ASN A 278 -12.21 3.99 -9.14
N ALA A 279 -12.65 5.05 -9.81
CA ALA A 279 -12.81 5.05 -11.26
C ALA A 279 -11.48 4.78 -11.99
N LEU A 280 -10.39 5.44 -11.53
CA LEU A 280 -9.05 5.25 -12.10
C LEU A 280 -8.50 3.82 -11.84
N LEU A 281 -8.76 3.24 -10.67
CA LEU A 281 -8.36 1.88 -10.35
C LEU A 281 -9.15 0.86 -11.19
N VAL A 282 -10.48 0.98 -11.25
CA VAL A 282 -11.32 0.06 -12.04
C VAL A 282 -10.99 0.16 -13.53
N GLU A 283 -10.83 1.35 -14.08
CA GLU A 283 -10.42 1.55 -15.47
C GLU A 283 -9.06 0.87 -15.76
N PHE A 284 -8.09 1.08 -14.88
CA PHE A 284 -6.74 0.56 -15.09
C PHE A 284 -6.63 -0.95 -14.89
N LEU A 285 -7.28 -1.49 -13.87
CA LEU A 285 -7.27 -2.92 -13.57
C LEU A 285 -8.14 -3.71 -14.55
N GLY A 286 -9.18 -3.07 -15.12
CA GLY A 286 -10.11 -3.69 -16.03
C GLY A 286 -11.20 -4.51 -15.32
N ASP A 287 -12.02 -5.22 -16.12
CA ASP A 287 -13.06 -6.11 -15.60
C ASP A 287 -12.44 -7.44 -15.13
N GLY A 288 -12.53 -7.71 -13.83
CA GLY A 288 -12.04 -8.94 -13.22
C GLY A 288 -12.72 -10.20 -13.77
N ARG A 289 -14.00 -10.09 -14.20
CA ARG A 289 -14.73 -11.22 -14.83
C ARG A 289 -14.13 -11.56 -16.19
N ALA A 290 -13.77 -10.55 -16.99
CA ALA A 290 -13.11 -10.76 -18.26
C ALA A 290 -11.70 -11.35 -18.09
N ALA A 291 -10.96 -10.90 -17.07
CA ALA A 291 -9.65 -11.46 -16.71
C ALA A 291 -9.75 -12.94 -16.29
N ALA A 292 -10.76 -13.32 -15.50
CA ALA A 292 -11.00 -14.70 -15.12
C ALA A 292 -11.31 -15.60 -16.33
N ALA A 293 -12.12 -15.15 -17.28
CA ALA A 293 -12.43 -15.88 -18.50
C ALA A 293 -11.19 -16.15 -19.35
N ALA A 294 -10.35 -15.13 -19.56
CA ALA A 294 -9.09 -15.25 -20.30
C ALA A 294 -8.10 -16.23 -19.65
N ALA A 295 -8.01 -16.24 -18.32
CA ALA A 295 -7.16 -17.18 -17.58
C ALA A 295 -7.62 -18.64 -17.73
N THR A 296 -8.92 -18.89 -17.80
CA THR A 296 -9.49 -20.22 -18.00
C THR A 296 -9.22 -20.75 -19.43
N GLU A 297 -9.35 -19.90 -20.44
CA GLU A 297 -9.04 -20.24 -21.82
C GLU A 297 -7.56 -20.59 -22.05
N SER A 298 -6.65 -19.86 -21.37
CA SER A 298 -5.22 -20.11 -21.50
C SER A 298 -4.80 -21.45 -20.88
N ARG A 299 -5.44 -21.88 -19.79
CA ARG A 299 -5.23 -23.19 -19.15
C ARG A 299 -5.75 -24.35 -20.02
N GLY A 300 -6.85 -24.13 -20.77
CA GLY A 300 -7.43 -25.13 -21.64
C GLY A 300 -6.65 -25.40 -22.95
N LYS A 301 -5.75 -24.49 -23.33
CA LYS A 301 -4.95 -24.58 -24.56
C LYS A 301 -3.58 -25.22 -24.42
N ASN A 302 -3.20 -25.69 -23.22
CA ASN A 302 -1.93 -26.41 -23.00
C ASN A 302 -2.26 -27.90 -22.73
N PRO A 303 -2.46 -28.78 -23.74
CA PRO A 303 -2.55 -30.21 -23.54
C PRO A 303 -1.16 -30.74 -23.18
N ARG A 304 -1.12 -31.62 -22.19
CA ARG A 304 0.08 -32.33 -21.69
C ARG A 304 0.82 -33.06 -22.81
#